data_80012c14cfb6bc81092ae6bc47b0b709
#
_entry.id   80012c14cfb6bc81092ae6bc47b0b709
#
_cell.length_a   1.000
_cell.length_b   1.000
_cell.length_c   1.000
_cell.angle_alpha   90.00
_cell.angle_beta   90.00
_cell.angle_gamma   90.00
#
_symmetry.space_group_name_H-M   'P 1'
#
loop_
_entity.id
_entity.type
_entity.pdbx_description
1 polymer ?
#
loop_
_entity_poly.entity_id
_entity_poly.type
_entity_poly.pdbx_seq_one_letter_code
_entity_poly.pdbx_strand_id
1 'polypeptide(L)'
;MKRLFMLALAMPLLAAVAASAQNPAEPPGNLPGLGEIMTLQQLRHIKLWFAGRAGNWALADYEMGELNEGFEDVNKLLGGDTVDKMVGDPLKALQKAIEDKNRTAFTTAYDKLSAGCNNCHRALDHAFIVIQRPALSPYSDQVFEPQKQ
;
A
#
# COMPACT_ATOMS: atom_id res chain seq x y z
N MET A 1 -15.56 -75.94 27.26
CA MET A 1 -15.68 -75.22 25.96
C MET A 1 -15.54 -73.74 26.28
N LYS A 2 -14.34 -73.18 26.15
CA LYS A 2 -14.05 -71.75 26.40
C LYS A 2 -14.10 -70.98 25.07
N ARG A 3 -15.07 -70.07 24.90
CA ARG A 3 -15.17 -69.22 23.72
C ARG A 3 -14.30 -67.96 23.95
N LEU A 4 -13.24 -67.85 23.15
CA LEU A 4 -12.37 -66.70 23.10
C LEU A 4 -13.08 -65.61 22.26
N PHE A 5 -13.43 -64.48 22.85
CA PHE A 5 -13.88 -63.25 22.14
C PHE A 5 -12.65 -62.46 21.74
N MET A 6 -12.35 -62.41 20.45
CA MET A 6 -11.38 -61.45 19.90
C MET A 6 -12.07 -60.08 19.76
N LEU A 7 -11.63 -59.12 20.55
CA LEU A 7 -11.96 -57.71 20.35
C LEU A 7 -11.07 -57.15 19.24
N ALA A 8 -11.65 -56.85 18.10
CA ALA A 8 -10.96 -56.09 17.06
C ALA A 8 -10.97 -54.59 17.40
N LEU A 9 -9.80 -54.07 17.72
CA LEU A 9 -9.58 -52.61 17.96
C LEU A 9 -9.50 -51.91 16.62
N ALA A 10 -10.57 -51.22 16.25
CA ALA A 10 -10.59 -50.34 15.07
C ALA A 10 -9.89 -49.02 15.39
N MET A 11 -8.72 -48.80 14.85
CA MET A 11 -7.96 -47.57 14.96
C MET A 11 -8.44 -46.58 13.89
N PRO A 12 -8.94 -45.38 14.26
CA PRO A 12 -9.33 -44.39 13.24
C PRO A 12 -8.07 -43.81 12.60
N LEU A 13 -7.98 -43.93 11.30
CA LEU A 13 -6.96 -43.31 10.46
C LEU A 13 -7.25 -41.79 10.42
N LEU A 14 -6.53 -40.99 11.20
CA LEU A 14 -6.57 -39.51 11.05
C LEU A 14 -5.87 -39.16 9.73
N ALA A 15 -6.65 -38.83 8.70
CA ALA A 15 -6.13 -38.19 7.51
C ALA A 15 -5.73 -36.74 7.84
N ALA A 16 -4.43 -36.49 7.95
CA ALA A 16 -3.89 -35.16 8.03
C ALA A 16 -4.12 -34.46 6.66
N VAL A 17 -5.06 -33.52 6.62
CA VAL A 17 -5.22 -32.63 5.48
C VAL A 17 -4.03 -31.68 5.50
N ALA A 18 -3.03 -31.92 4.68
CA ALA A 18 -1.96 -30.97 4.42
C ALA A 18 -2.59 -29.74 3.74
N ALA A 19 -2.72 -28.64 4.47
CA ALA A 19 -3.04 -27.34 3.88
C ALA A 19 -1.86 -26.96 2.97
N SER A 20 -2.04 -27.11 1.67
CA SER A 20 -1.10 -26.60 0.68
C SER A 20 -1.08 -25.08 0.83
N ALA A 21 0.03 -24.52 1.33
CA ALA A 21 0.28 -23.09 1.25
C ALA A 21 0.29 -22.75 -0.26
N GLN A 22 -0.79 -22.13 -0.73
CA GLN A 22 -0.83 -21.63 -2.09
C GLN A 22 0.18 -20.48 -2.17
N ASN A 23 1.25 -20.67 -2.92
CA ASN A 23 2.11 -19.58 -3.31
C ASN A 23 1.22 -18.52 -3.99
N PRO A 24 1.33 -17.23 -3.61
CA PRO A 24 0.65 -16.18 -4.33
C PRO A 24 0.91 -16.33 -5.82
N ALA A 25 -0.12 -16.22 -6.65
CA ALA A 25 0.05 -16.28 -8.10
C ALA A 25 1.11 -15.24 -8.51
N GLU A 26 2.03 -15.64 -9.38
CA GLU A 26 3.06 -14.74 -9.88
C GLU A 26 2.40 -13.53 -10.56
N PRO A 27 2.86 -12.28 -10.29
CA PRO A 27 2.25 -11.10 -10.88
C PRO A 27 2.25 -11.15 -12.42
N PRO A 28 1.23 -10.60 -13.10
CA PRO A 28 1.18 -10.60 -14.55
C PRO A 28 2.33 -9.79 -15.16
N GLY A 29 3.10 -10.40 -16.06
CA GLY A 29 4.25 -9.77 -16.71
C GLY A 29 5.45 -9.58 -15.78
N ASN A 30 6.18 -8.49 -15.98
CA ASN A 30 7.36 -8.14 -15.18
C ASN A 30 7.03 -7.15 -14.04
N LEU A 31 5.78 -7.11 -13.55
CA LEU A 31 5.40 -6.23 -12.45
C LEU A 31 5.91 -6.78 -11.11
N PRO A 32 6.39 -5.91 -10.20
CA PRO A 32 6.69 -6.30 -8.83
C PRO A 32 5.44 -6.82 -8.09
N GLY A 33 5.63 -7.58 -7.03
CA GLY A 33 4.52 -7.99 -6.17
C GLY A 33 3.85 -6.80 -5.47
N LEU A 34 2.55 -6.93 -5.14
CA LEU A 34 1.79 -5.85 -4.50
C LEU A 34 2.47 -5.28 -3.24
N GLY A 35 3.03 -6.16 -2.38
CA GLY A 35 3.73 -5.72 -1.17
C GLY A 35 4.98 -4.90 -1.46
N GLU A 36 5.69 -5.19 -2.55
CA GLU A 36 6.86 -4.43 -2.99
C GLU A 36 6.45 -3.04 -3.50
N ILE A 37 5.41 -2.96 -4.34
CA ILE A 37 4.85 -1.69 -4.80
C ILE A 37 4.39 -0.86 -3.60
N MET A 38 3.65 -1.46 -2.65
CA MET A 38 3.16 -0.75 -1.46
C MET A 38 4.29 -0.25 -0.56
N THR A 39 5.41 -0.95 -0.49
CA THR A 39 6.61 -0.47 0.22
C THR A 39 7.13 0.82 -0.42
N LEU A 40 7.26 0.86 -1.75
CA LEU A 40 7.66 2.07 -2.47
C LEU A 40 6.62 3.19 -2.31
N GLN A 41 5.32 2.87 -2.37
CA GLN A 41 4.26 3.87 -2.16
C GLN A 41 4.33 4.51 -0.78
N GLN A 42 4.64 3.74 0.26
CA GLN A 42 4.84 4.30 1.61
C GLN A 42 6.04 5.25 1.66
N LEU A 43 7.16 4.90 1.03
CA LEU A 43 8.35 5.76 0.97
C LEU A 43 8.06 7.07 0.22
N ARG A 44 7.38 7.00 -0.93
CA ARG A 44 6.97 8.15 -1.74
C ARG A 44 5.98 9.04 -0.99
N HIS A 45 5.01 8.45 -0.32
CA HIS A 45 4.06 9.17 0.54
C HIS A 45 4.78 9.98 1.64
N ILE A 46 5.78 9.39 2.31
CA ILE A 46 6.59 10.10 3.32
C ILE A 46 7.36 11.27 2.70
N LYS A 47 8.06 11.05 1.59
CA LYS A 47 8.85 12.07 0.91
C LYS A 47 7.99 13.22 0.40
N LEU A 48 6.83 12.91 -0.18
CA LEU A 48 5.84 13.87 -0.63
C LEU A 48 5.41 14.81 0.49
N TRP A 49 5.13 14.27 1.67
CA TRP A 49 4.79 15.09 2.85
C TRP A 49 5.87 16.11 3.19
N PHE A 50 7.11 15.66 3.33
CA PHE A 50 8.21 16.55 3.72
C PHE A 50 8.54 17.56 2.62
N ALA A 51 8.47 17.17 1.35
CA ALA A 51 8.65 18.08 0.21
C ALA A 51 7.60 19.21 0.21
N GLY A 52 6.31 18.87 0.28
CA GLY A 52 5.23 19.86 0.28
C GLY A 52 5.23 20.74 1.52
N ARG A 53 5.53 20.16 2.70
CA ARG A 53 5.68 20.91 3.95
C ARG A 53 6.83 21.92 3.88
N ALA A 54 7.96 21.56 3.30
CA ALA A 54 9.10 22.45 3.09
C ALA A 54 8.84 23.50 1.97
N GLY A 55 7.83 23.27 1.13
CA GLY A 55 7.55 24.11 -0.04
C GLY A 55 8.46 23.82 -1.22
N ASN A 56 9.10 22.66 -1.24
CA ASN A 56 9.82 22.14 -2.39
C ASN A 56 8.83 21.50 -3.37
N TRP A 57 8.16 22.37 -4.11
CA TRP A 57 7.07 21.95 -5.00
C TRP A 57 7.54 21.10 -6.17
N ALA A 58 8.79 21.29 -6.63
CA ALA A 58 9.39 20.46 -7.66
C ALA A 58 9.59 19.01 -7.17
N LEU A 59 10.10 18.83 -5.94
CA LEU A 59 10.22 17.51 -5.33
C LEU A 59 8.85 16.91 -5.01
N ALA A 60 7.90 17.73 -4.56
CA ALA A 60 6.54 17.25 -4.29
C ALA A 60 5.85 16.75 -5.57
N ASP A 61 6.01 17.44 -6.68
CA ASP A 61 5.48 17.05 -7.98
C ASP A 61 6.13 15.75 -8.49
N TYR A 62 7.44 15.62 -8.33
CA TYR A 62 8.16 14.38 -8.64
C TYR A 62 7.63 13.18 -7.84
N GLU A 63 7.54 13.31 -6.52
CA GLU A 63 7.05 12.20 -5.67
C GLU A 63 5.55 11.89 -5.93
N MET A 64 4.78 12.89 -6.36
CA MET A 64 3.39 12.70 -6.80
C MET A 64 3.30 11.88 -8.09
N GLY A 65 4.17 12.15 -9.07
CA GLY A 65 4.29 11.36 -10.30
C GLY A 65 4.62 9.89 -9.99
N GLU A 66 5.62 9.67 -9.15
CA GLU A 66 6.01 8.34 -8.71
C GLU A 66 4.89 7.57 -7.98
N LEU A 67 4.09 8.28 -7.16
CA LEU A 67 2.90 7.69 -6.52
C LEU A 67 1.86 7.25 -7.56
N ASN A 68 1.60 8.08 -8.56
CA ASN A 68 0.63 7.77 -9.61
C ASN A 68 1.07 6.54 -10.41
N GLU A 69 2.33 6.46 -10.83
CA GLU A 69 2.87 5.30 -11.55
C GLU A 69 2.69 3.99 -10.75
N GLY A 70 3.03 4.03 -9.47
CA GLY A 70 2.85 2.84 -8.62
C GLY A 70 1.37 2.48 -8.43
N PHE A 71 0.45 3.44 -8.38
CA PHE A 71 -0.98 3.16 -8.33
C PHE A 71 -1.53 2.59 -9.64
N GLU A 72 -1.01 3.00 -10.79
CA GLU A 72 -1.33 2.36 -12.07
C GLU A 72 -0.92 0.88 -12.08
N ASP A 73 0.24 0.56 -11.52
CA ASP A 73 0.70 -0.83 -11.42
C ASP A 73 -0.18 -1.64 -10.46
N VAL A 74 -0.64 -1.05 -9.35
CA VAL A 74 -1.62 -1.69 -8.46
C VAL A 74 -2.93 -1.97 -9.19
N ASN A 75 -3.46 -1.01 -9.98
CA ASN A 75 -4.66 -1.23 -10.79
C ASN A 75 -4.49 -2.39 -11.80
N LYS A 76 -3.31 -2.50 -12.44
CA LYS A 76 -3.00 -3.63 -13.33
C LYS A 76 -2.99 -4.96 -12.57
N LEU A 77 -2.39 -5.01 -11.38
CA LEU A 77 -2.34 -6.23 -10.55
C LEU A 77 -3.71 -6.65 -10.03
N LEU A 78 -4.54 -5.70 -9.62
CA LEU A 78 -5.87 -5.97 -9.08
C LEU A 78 -6.94 -6.18 -10.18
N GLY A 79 -6.62 -5.81 -11.42
CA GLY A 79 -7.51 -5.97 -12.56
C GLY A 79 -8.69 -5.00 -12.52
N GLY A 80 -8.46 -3.69 -12.53
CA GLY A 80 -9.56 -2.73 -12.56
C GLY A 80 -9.18 -1.30 -12.15
N ASP A 81 -10.15 -0.59 -11.56
CA ASP A 81 -10.08 0.80 -11.15
C ASP A 81 -10.20 0.97 -9.63
N THR A 82 -9.81 -0.05 -8.87
CA THR A 82 -9.96 -0.08 -7.41
C THR A 82 -9.24 1.09 -6.75
N VAL A 83 -8.00 1.38 -7.19
CA VAL A 83 -7.23 2.52 -6.67
C VAL A 83 -7.92 3.84 -7.00
N ASP A 84 -8.36 4.01 -8.26
CA ASP A 84 -8.99 5.26 -8.72
C ASP A 84 -10.25 5.59 -7.91
N LYS A 85 -11.03 4.57 -7.55
CA LYS A 85 -12.22 4.73 -6.70
C LYS A 85 -11.88 5.15 -5.27
N MET A 86 -10.74 4.74 -4.75
CA MET A 86 -10.35 4.97 -3.35
C MET A 86 -9.53 6.25 -3.15
N VAL A 87 -8.63 6.55 -4.09
CA VAL A 87 -7.67 7.65 -3.94
C VAL A 87 -7.67 8.65 -5.10
N GLY A 88 -8.41 8.42 -6.19
CA GLY A 88 -8.37 9.27 -7.38
C GLY A 88 -8.71 10.74 -7.12
N ASP A 89 -9.79 11.02 -6.38
CA ASP A 89 -10.16 12.41 -6.05
C ASP A 89 -9.15 13.07 -5.08
N PRO A 90 -8.68 12.41 -4.00
CA PRO A 90 -7.57 12.91 -3.20
C PRO A 90 -6.30 13.20 -3.99
N LEU A 91 -5.91 12.33 -4.93
CA LEU A 91 -4.74 12.52 -5.79
C LEU A 91 -4.87 13.77 -6.67
N LYS A 92 -6.02 13.96 -7.33
CA LYS A 92 -6.30 15.18 -8.13
C LYS A 92 -6.25 16.45 -7.28
N ALA A 93 -6.83 16.42 -6.09
CA ALA A 93 -6.80 17.55 -5.19
C ALA A 93 -5.39 17.88 -4.70
N LEU A 94 -4.57 16.84 -4.47
CA LEU A 94 -3.19 16.98 -4.04
C LEU A 94 -2.31 17.53 -5.17
N GLN A 95 -2.46 17.01 -6.39
CA GLN A 95 -1.78 17.52 -7.58
C GLN A 95 -2.06 19.01 -7.78
N LYS A 96 -3.35 19.39 -7.74
CA LYS A 96 -3.73 20.82 -7.85
C LYS A 96 -3.12 21.68 -6.75
N ALA A 97 -3.07 21.20 -5.53
CA ALA A 97 -2.47 21.96 -4.42
C ALA A 97 -0.95 22.15 -4.60
N ILE A 98 -0.27 21.18 -5.23
CA ILE A 98 1.16 21.26 -5.59
C ILE A 98 1.36 22.30 -6.69
N GLU A 99 0.58 22.25 -7.76
CA GLU A 99 0.60 23.22 -8.87
C GLU A 99 0.36 24.64 -8.40
N ASP A 100 -0.66 24.84 -7.54
CA ASP A 100 -1.00 26.12 -6.94
C ASP A 100 0.00 26.57 -5.85
N LYS A 101 0.95 25.71 -5.47
CA LYS A 101 1.91 25.92 -4.36
C LYS A 101 1.21 26.29 -3.05
N ASN A 102 0.02 25.70 -2.81
CA ASN A 102 -0.85 26.01 -1.70
C ASN A 102 -0.68 25.01 -0.55
N ARG A 103 0.08 25.39 0.47
CA ARG A 103 0.39 24.52 1.64
C ARG A 103 -0.84 24.08 2.42
N THR A 104 -1.85 24.93 2.55
CA THR A 104 -3.07 24.58 3.30
C THR A 104 -3.89 23.54 2.55
N ALA A 105 -4.10 23.76 1.26
CA ALA A 105 -4.78 22.79 0.38
C ALA A 105 -3.99 21.47 0.31
N PHE A 106 -2.67 21.54 0.17
CA PHE A 106 -1.78 20.39 0.18
C PHE A 106 -1.96 19.54 1.44
N THR A 107 -1.89 20.16 2.62
CA THR A 107 -2.07 19.47 3.90
C THR A 107 -3.41 18.73 3.96
N THR A 108 -4.49 19.43 3.57
CA THR A 108 -5.85 18.86 3.58
C THR A 108 -5.99 17.70 2.59
N ALA A 109 -5.44 17.85 1.38
CA ALA A 109 -5.49 16.82 0.35
C ALA A 109 -4.63 15.60 0.72
N TYR A 110 -3.48 15.81 1.33
CA TYR A 110 -2.60 14.76 1.83
C TYR A 110 -3.28 13.88 2.90
N ASP A 111 -4.00 14.50 3.84
CA ASP A 111 -4.76 13.75 4.85
C ASP A 111 -5.89 12.92 4.21
N LYS A 112 -6.55 13.47 3.19
CA LYS A 112 -7.56 12.73 2.42
C LYS A 112 -6.94 11.56 1.64
N LEU A 113 -5.75 11.74 1.07
CA LEU A 113 -5.01 10.65 0.41
C LEU A 113 -4.69 9.54 1.43
N SER A 114 -4.14 9.89 2.59
CA SER A 114 -3.84 8.91 3.65
C SER A 114 -5.10 8.16 4.11
N ALA A 115 -6.24 8.84 4.21
CA ALA A 115 -7.52 8.22 4.53
C ALA A 115 -7.98 7.28 3.40
N GLY A 116 -7.78 7.64 2.14
CA GLY A 116 -8.05 6.80 0.97
C GLY A 116 -7.21 5.53 0.96
N CYS A 117 -5.90 5.64 1.26
CA CYS A 117 -5.02 4.47 1.44
C CYS A 117 -5.56 3.51 2.50
N ASN A 118 -5.98 4.04 3.65
CA ASN A 118 -6.53 3.23 4.72
C ASN A 118 -7.89 2.61 4.36
N ASN A 119 -8.69 3.26 3.53
CA ASN A 119 -9.94 2.69 3.02
C ASN A 119 -9.66 1.49 2.10
N CYS A 120 -8.68 1.64 1.20
CA CYS A 120 -8.25 0.56 0.32
C CYS A 120 -7.70 -0.62 1.11
N HIS A 121 -6.83 -0.37 2.10
CA HIS A 121 -6.29 -1.41 2.98
C HIS A 121 -7.41 -2.19 3.68
N ARG A 122 -8.44 -1.52 4.19
CA ARG A 122 -9.59 -2.20 4.80
C ARG A 122 -10.40 -3.02 3.80
N ALA A 123 -10.59 -2.50 2.59
CA ALA A 123 -11.36 -3.19 1.56
C ALA A 123 -10.68 -4.45 1.02
N LEU A 124 -9.35 -4.53 1.17
CA LEU A 124 -8.52 -5.64 0.69
C LEU A 124 -7.97 -6.52 1.85
N ASP A 125 -8.64 -6.53 3.00
CA ASP A 125 -8.27 -7.33 4.18
C ASP A 125 -6.89 -7.02 4.79
N HIS A 126 -6.40 -5.80 4.58
CA HIS A 126 -5.14 -5.28 5.13
C HIS A 126 -5.35 -4.17 6.18
N ALA A 127 -6.47 -4.21 6.91
CA ALA A 127 -6.83 -3.19 7.91
C ALA A 127 -5.79 -3.00 9.02
N PHE A 128 -4.89 -3.95 9.20
CA PHE A 128 -3.77 -3.88 10.15
C PHE A 128 -2.64 -2.95 9.67
N ILE A 129 -2.65 -2.50 8.40
CA ILE A 129 -1.71 -1.50 7.85
C ILE A 129 -2.40 -0.14 7.87
N VAL A 130 -1.96 0.74 8.76
CA VAL A 130 -2.55 2.07 8.91
C VAL A 130 -1.52 3.14 8.54
N ILE A 131 -1.84 3.91 7.51
CA ILE A 131 -1.03 5.03 7.03
C ILE A 131 -1.49 6.32 7.71
N GLN A 132 -0.53 7.13 8.12
CA GLN A 132 -0.76 8.42 8.75
C GLN A 132 0.24 9.45 8.26
N ARG A 133 -0.02 10.71 8.55
CA ARG A 133 0.94 11.78 8.32
C ARG A 133 2.22 11.52 9.14
N PRO A 134 3.41 11.51 8.50
CA PRO A 134 4.64 11.26 9.23
C PRO A 134 5.01 12.47 10.11
N ALA A 135 5.39 12.19 11.36
CA ALA A 135 5.83 13.23 12.31
C ALA A 135 7.30 13.61 12.09
N LEU A 136 8.15 12.63 11.80
CA LEU A 136 9.59 12.78 11.59
C LEU A 136 9.99 12.12 10.26
N SER A 137 10.99 12.71 9.59
CA SER A 137 11.58 12.09 8.40
C SER A 137 12.47 10.92 8.80
N PRO A 138 12.28 9.74 8.17
CA PRO A 138 13.22 8.63 8.32
C PRO A 138 14.47 8.78 7.45
N TYR A 139 14.51 9.80 6.57
CA TYR A 139 15.61 10.05 5.65
C TYR A 139 16.59 11.04 6.28
N SER A 140 17.77 10.55 6.64
CA SER A 140 18.86 11.37 7.20
C SER A 140 19.80 11.93 6.12
N ASP A 141 19.70 11.44 4.90
CA ASP A 141 20.55 11.70 3.74
C ASP A 141 19.86 12.49 2.62
N GLN A 142 18.65 13.00 2.87
CA GLN A 142 17.88 13.78 1.91
C GLN A 142 17.47 15.14 2.49
N VAL A 143 17.76 16.21 1.73
CA VAL A 143 17.32 17.58 2.02
C VAL A 143 15.96 17.80 1.34
N PHE A 144 14.97 18.24 2.11
CA PHE A 144 13.62 18.49 1.60
C PHE A 144 13.36 19.95 1.24
N GLU A 145 14.17 20.88 1.77
CA GLU A 145 14.06 22.30 1.44
C GLU A 145 14.39 22.57 -0.03
N PRO A 146 13.77 23.60 -0.66
CA PRO A 146 14.10 23.98 -2.02
C PRO A 146 15.57 24.35 -2.15
N GLN A 147 16.26 23.78 -3.12
CA GLN A 147 17.65 24.12 -3.41
C GLN A 147 17.70 25.23 -4.47
N LYS A 148 18.64 26.15 -4.32
CA LYS A 148 18.94 27.15 -5.36
C LYS A 148 19.61 26.42 -6.52
N GLN A 149 19.00 26.54 -7.69
CA GLN A 149 19.61 26.10 -8.96
C GLN A 149 20.56 27.17 -9.46
#